data_2e0861d2c0ae5f6db749b8787cbdcc6c
#
_entry.id   2e0861d2c0ae5f6db749b8787cbdcc6c
#
_cell.length_a   1.000
_cell.length_b   1.000
_cell.length_c   1.000
_cell.angle_alpha   90.00
_cell.angle_beta   90.00
_cell.angle_gamma   90.00
#
_symmetry.space_group_name_H-M   'P 1'
#
loop_
_entity.id
_entity.type
_entity.pdbx_description
1 polymer ?
#
loop_
_entity_poly.entity_id
_entity_poly.type
_entity_poly.pdbx_seq_one_letter_code
_entity_poly.pdbx_strand_id
1 'polypeptide(L)'
;MPVDCPVLLPAETMLDLYGEDIRTRAFLTHDPVRGEVILRPDFTLPVVQRHMAEGAEPARYTYAGEIFRRQEEHPERPSEYHQVGYEVFDRADPAGADAEVFARFADVLAPYGLRAVVGDIGILIAAVSGLDTSAARKAAMMRHIWRPRRFRALLERYAGRAPVPTTRAALLKCADPLAEAGPVIGLRDHDEIATRLAALRADAAEPPLPAGQVDLIEALVRVSETCGYALERLRDIAVDMPAIAGAVDRLAARCEALAARGVDVNNLPFDANFGRTSMEYYDGFVFGFSAPGHPDWPLVASGGRYDALTRQLGQGREIPAVGGVIRPGLLVDLEEAET
;
A
#
# COMPACT_ATOMS: atom_id res chain seq x y z
N MET A 1 5.52 -23.52 6.81
CA MET A 1 4.52 -24.58 6.49
C MET A 1 3.98 -24.31 5.09
N PRO A 2 4.04 -25.25 4.15
CA PRO A 2 3.41 -25.08 2.84
C PRO A 2 1.89 -24.99 2.97
N VAL A 3 1.29 -24.09 2.18
CA VAL A 3 -0.15 -23.84 2.16
C VAL A 3 -0.65 -23.96 0.74
N ASP A 4 -1.68 -24.76 0.55
CA ASP A 4 -2.45 -24.78 -0.69
C ASP A 4 -3.61 -23.80 -0.57
N CYS A 5 -3.74 -22.93 -1.56
CA CYS A 5 -4.76 -21.90 -1.62
C CYS A 5 -5.69 -22.12 -2.82
N PRO A 6 -7.00 -21.96 -2.67
CA PRO A 6 -7.94 -22.14 -3.76
C PRO A 6 -7.67 -21.15 -4.89
N VAL A 7 -7.87 -21.59 -6.14
CA VAL A 7 -7.78 -20.73 -7.33
C VAL A 7 -8.99 -19.80 -7.42
N LEU A 8 -10.18 -20.29 -7.04
CA LEU A 8 -11.41 -19.52 -7.06
C LEU A 8 -11.74 -18.99 -5.67
N LEU A 9 -11.81 -17.67 -5.56
CA LEU A 9 -12.13 -16.94 -4.33
C LEU A 9 -13.51 -16.28 -4.44
N PRO A 10 -14.27 -16.11 -3.34
CA PRO A 10 -15.50 -15.31 -3.35
C PRO A 10 -15.21 -13.88 -3.79
N ALA A 11 -15.96 -13.37 -4.79
CA ALA A 11 -15.73 -12.02 -5.31
C ALA A 11 -16.06 -10.94 -4.25
N GLU A 12 -17.07 -11.16 -3.42
CA GLU A 12 -17.51 -10.25 -2.36
C GLU A 12 -16.36 -9.88 -1.40
N THR A 13 -15.58 -10.86 -0.93
CA THR A 13 -14.45 -10.60 -0.04
C THR A 13 -13.40 -9.68 -0.67
N MET A 14 -13.14 -9.85 -1.97
CA MET A 14 -12.19 -9.00 -2.69
C MET A 14 -12.72 -7.59 -2.91
N LEU A 15 -14.03 -7.45 -3.17
CA LEU A 15 -14.69 -6.16 -3.32
C LEU A 15 -14.70 -5.37 -2.01
N ASP A 16 -14.92 -6.03 -0.89
CA ASP A 16 -14.92 -5.42 0.43
C ASP A 16 -13.52 -4.89 0.82
N LEU A 17 -12.46 -5.57 0.37
CA LEU A 17 -11.08 -5.19 0.67
C LEU A 17 -10.53 -4.12 -0.28
N TYR A 18 -10.76 -4.26 -1.57
CA TYR A 18 -10.12 -3.45 -2.62
C TYR A 18 -11.10 -2.51 -3.33
N GLY A 19 -12.39 -2.57 -3.00
CA GLY A 19 -13.44 -1.82 -3.67
C GLY A 19 -13.68 -2.26 -5.13
N GLU A 20 -14.50 -1.50 -5.86
CA GLU A 20 -14.85 -1.81 -7.25
C GLU A 20 -13.66 -1.78 -8.22
N ASP A 21 -12.55 -1.12 -7.86
CA ASP A 21 -11.34 -1.05 -8.69
C ASP A 21 -10.74 -2.44 -8.97
N ILE A 22 -10.97 -3.43 -8.07
CA ILE A 22 -10.48 -4.79 -8.29
C ILE A 22 -11.19 -5.48 -9.47
N ARG A 23 -12.45 -5.13 -9.76
CA ARG A 23 -13.19 -5.68 -10.89
C ARG A 23 -12.53 -5.41 -12.23
N THR A 24 -11.78 -4.32 -12.35
CA THR A 24 -11.06 -3.98 -13.58
C THR A 24 -9.79 -4.80 -13.76
N ARG A 25 -9.20 -5.27 -12.66
CA ARG A 25 -7.90 -5.99 -12.63
C ARG A 25 -8.02 -7.50 -12.49
N ALA A 26 -9.19 -7.99 -12.11
CA ALA A 26 -9.43 -9.38 -11.81
C ALA A 26 -10.20 -10.11 -12.91
N PHE A 27 -10.02 -11.43 -12.99
CA PHE A 27 -10.81 -12.30 -13.83
C PHE A 27 -12.00 -12.82 -13.01
N LEU A 28 -13.19 -12.37 -13.37
CA LEU A 28 -14.44 -12.78 -12.75
C LEU A 28 -15.04 -13.97 -13.52
N THR A 29 -15.64 -14.91 -12.79
CA THR A 29 -16.40 -16.02 -13.34
C THR A 29 -17.58 -16.34 -12.43
N HIS A 30 -18.42 -17.27 -12.81
CA HIS A 30 -19.61 -17.66 -12.07
C HIS A 30 -19.55 -19.13 -11.67
N ASP A 31 -19.64 -19.40 -10.36
CA ASP A 31 -19.81 -20.75 -9.81
C ASP A 31 -21.31 -20.98 -9.60
N PRO A 32 -21.88 -22.08 -10.11
CA PRO A 32 -23.33 -22.33 -10.00
C PRO A 32 -23.85 -22.43 -8.55
N VAL A 33 -22.98 -22.74 -7.59
CA VAL A 33 -23.33 -22.92 -6.17
C VAL A 33 -22.97 -21.69 -5.34
N ARG A 34 -21.79 -21.09 -5.61
CA ARG A 34 -21.23 -20.00 -4.80
C ARG A 34 -21.50 -18.61 -5.38
N GLY A 35 -22.04 -18.51 -6.60
CA GLY A 35 -22.30 -17.24 -7.27
C GLY A 35 -21.04 -16.67 -7.95
N GLU A 36 -20.86 -15.35 -7.88
CA GLU A 36 -19.74 -14.67 -8.49
C GLU A 36 -18.43 -14.98 -7.75
N VAL A 37 -17.44 -15.45 -8.47
CA VAL A 37 -16.10 -15.79 -7.97
C VAL A 37 -15.03 -15.15 -8.83
N ILE A 38 -13.85 -15.00 -8.26
CA ILE A 38 -12.70 -14.38 -8.88
C ILE A 38 -11.54 -15.39 -8.93
N LEU A 39 -10.81 -15.44 -10.05
CA LEU A 39 -9.51 -16.11 -10.09
C LEU A 39 -8.55 -15.36 -9.18
N ARG A 40 -7.85 -16.05 -8.27
CA ARG A 40 -6.98 -15.42 -7.27
C ARG A 40 -5.96 -14.47 -7.92
N PRO A 41 -5.96 -13.18 -7.55
CA PRO A 41 -4.97 -12.23 -8.03
C PRO A 41 -3.68 -12.23 -7.19
N ASP A 42 -3.71 -12.84 -6.02
CA ASP A 42 -2.57 -13.07 -5.11
C ASP A 42 -2.86 -14.20 -4.12
N PHE A 43 -1.85 -14.55 -3.33
CA PHE A 43 -1.97 -15.57 -2.29
C PHE A 43 -2.12 -14.97 -0.89
N THR A 44 -1.77 -13.72 -0.69
CA THR A 44 -1.76 -13.10 0.64
C THR A 44 -3.13 -13.15 1.28
N LEU A 45 -4.19 -12.79 0.53
CA LEU A 45 -5.55 -12.79 1.06
C LEU A 45 -5.98 -14.16 1.59
N PRO A 46 -5.95 -15.26 0.82
CA PRO A 46 -6.36 -16.58 1.32
C PRO A 46 -5.46 -17.09 2.46
N VAL A 47 -4.17 -16.74 2.47
CA VAL A 47 -3.27 -17.09 3.58
C VAL A 47 -3.65 -16.37 4.86
N VAL A 48 -3.94 -15.04 4.76
CA VAL A 48 -4.40 -14.24 5.91
C VAL A 48 -5.73 -14.77 6.43
N GLN A 49 -6.70 -15.05 5.56
CA GLN A 49 -8.00 -15.62 5.96
C GLN A 49 -7.82 -16.92 6.73
N ARG A 50 -6.99 -17.84 6.23
CA ARG A 50 -6.67 -19.09 6.89
C ARG A 50 -6.01 -18.86 8.26
N HIS A 51 -5.01 -17.98 8.32
CA HIS A 51 -4.32 -17.68 9.58
C HIS A 51 -5.27 -17.07 10.61
N MET A 52 -6.12 -16.10 10.20
CA MET A 52 -7.07 -15.45 11.10
C MET A 52 -8.16 -16.40 11.62
N ALA A 53 -8.48 -17.47 10.88
CA ALA A 53 -9.43 -18.50 11.32
C ALA A 53 -8.81 -19.51 12.30
N GLU A 54 -7.59 -19.97 12.07
CA GLU A 54 -7.03 -21.15 12.74
C GLU A 54 -5.64 -20.91 13.35
N GLY A 55 -4.98 -19.79 13.04
CA GLY A 55 -3.56 -19.61 13.23
C GLY A 55 -3.11 -19.39 14.67
N ALA A 56 -2.11 -20.18 15.08
CA ALA A 56 -1.31 -19.89 16.26
C ALA A 56 -0.10 -19.01 15.86
N GLU A 57 0.28 -18.08 16.72
CA GLU A 57 1.46 -17.24 16.56
C GLU A 57 2.66 -17.80 17.34
N PRO A 58 3.89 -17.67 16.83
CA PRO A 58 4.25 -17.21 15.50
C PRO A 58 3.96 -18.23 14.40
N ALA A 59 3.63 -17.77 13.20
CA ALA A 59 3.38 -18.63 12.05
C ALA A 59 4.20 -18.21 10.82
N ARG A 60 4.55 -19.20 10.01
CA ARG A 60 5.30 -19.01 8.76
C ARG A 60 4.71 -19.89 7.69
N TYR A 61 4.27 -19.29 6.60
CA TYR A 61 3.63 -19.96 5.46
C TYR A 61 4.43 -19.77 4.20
N THR A 62 4.45 -20.81 3.35
CA THR A 62 5.00 -20.77 2.00
C THR A 62 3.95 -21.27 1.02
N TYR A 63 3.95 -20.73 -0.17
CA TYR A 63 3.05 -21.14 -1.25
C TYR A 63 3.73 -20.98 -2.61
N ALA A 64 3.21 -21.72 -3.61
CA ALA A 64 3.61 -21.61 -5.00
C ALA A 64 2.41 -21.90 -5.90
N GLY A 65 2.29 -21.23 -7.02
CA GLY A 65 1.25 -21.46 -8.03
C GLY A 65 0.95 -20.23 -8.87
N GLU A 66 0.00 -20.40 -9.78
CA GLU A 66 -0.44 -19.36 -10.71
C GLU A 66 -1.30 -18.32 -9.98
N ILE A 67 -1.13 -17.06 -10.40
CA ILE A 67 -2.06 -15.97 -10.15
C ILE A 67 -2.55 -15.37 -11.47
N PHE A 68 -3.66 -14.67 -11.39
CA PHE A 68 -4.39 -14.18 -12.54
C PHE A 68 -4.64 -12.68 -12.39
N ARG A 69 -3.91 -11.85 -13.16
CA ARG A 69 -4.04 -10.39 -13.12
C ARG A 69 -4.14 -9.83 -14.52
N ARG A 70 -5.16 -9.03 -14.78
CA ARG A 70 -5.27 -8.27 -16.01
C ARG A 70 -4.16 -7.22 -16.08
N GLN A 71 -3.49 -7.14 -17.21
CA GLN A 71 -2.40 -6.20 -17.49
C GLN A 71 -2.95 -5.05 -18.34
N GLU A 72 -3.44 -3.97 -17.70
CA GLU A 72 -4.07 -2.86 -18.42
C GLU A 72 -3.04 -1.96 -19.11
N GLU A 73 -1.94 -1.64 -18.43
CA GLU A 73 -0.89 -0.75 -18.93
C GLU A 73 0.14 -1.46 -19.82
N HIS A 74 0.22 -2.78 -19.71
CA HIS A 74 1.21 -3.64 -20.38
C HIS A 74 0.56 -4.92 -20.91
N PRO A 75 -0.28 -4.80 -21.97
CA PRO A 75 -1.04 -5.94 -22.49
C PRO A 75 -0.16 -7.05 -23.07
N GLU A 76 1.12 -6.78 -23.36
CA GLU A 76 2.12 -7.75 -23.80
C GLU A 76 2.56 -8.71 -22.68
N ARG A 77 2.32 -8.36 -21.41
CA ARG A 77 2.69 -9.20 -20.27
C ARG A 77 1.65 -10.29 -20.03
N PRO A 78 2.08 -11.49 -19.59
CA PRO A 78 1.14 -12.55 -19.29
C PRO A 78 0.18 -12.15 -18.15
N SER A 79 -1.10 -12.45 -18.34
CA SER A 79 -2.13 -12.26 -17.32
C SER A 79 -2.19 -13.39 -16.31
N GLU A 80 -1.58 -14.53 -16.65
CA GLU A 80 -1.40 -15.70 -15.81
C GLU A 80 0.10 -15.96 -15.64
N TYR A 81 0.57 -16.02 -14.40
CA TYR A 81 1.99 -16.23 -14.11
C TYR A 81 2.20 -16.82 -12.72
N HIS A 82 3.29 -17.54 -12.59
CA HIS A 82 3.65 -18.22 -11.35
C HIS A 82 4.17 -17.25 -10.30
N GLN A 83 3.80 -17.47 -9.04
CA GLN A 83 4.36 -16.82 -7.86
C GLN A 83 4.78 -17.84 -6.83
N VAL A 84 5.88 -17.57 -6.15
CA VAL A 84 6.32 -18.25 -4.92
C VAL A 84 6.35 -17.21 -3.81
N GLY A 85 5.78 -17.54 -2.66
CA GLY A 85 5.68 -16.55 -1.58
C GLY A 85 5.99 -17.11 -0.20
N TYR A 86 6.25 -16.17 0.71
CA TYR A 86 6.54 -16.40 2.11
C TYR A 86 5.86 -15.34 2.97
N GLU A 87 5.09 -15.78 3.97
CA GLU A 87 4.35 -14.93 4.89
C GLU A 87 4.70 -15.28 6.34
N VAL A 88 4.90 -14.26 7.16
CA VAL A 88 5.21 -14.37 8.59
C VAL A 88 4.16 -13.60 9.39
N PHE A 89 3.59 -14.25 10.39
CA PHE A 89 2.70 -13.67 11.39
C PHE A 89 3.39 -13.80 12.74
N ASP A 90 3.83 -12.67 13.29
CA ASP A 90 4.61 -12.66 14.52
C ASP A 90 4.41 -11.38 15.32
N ARG A 91 3.73 -11.49 16.45
CA ARG A 91 3.47 -10.38 17.36
C ARG A 91 4.64 -10.11 18.31
N ALA A 92 5.46 -11.13 18.58
CA ALA A 92 6.52 -11.01 19.56
C ALA A 92 7.69 -10.18 19.05
N ASP A 93 8.03 -10.31 17.76
CA ASP A 93 9.15 -9.59 17.13
C ASP A 93 8.80 -9.12 15.71
N PRO A 94 7.99 -8.06 15.55
CA PRO A 94 7.61 -7.55 14.23
C PRO A 94 8.80 -7.07 13.40
N ALA A 95 9.80 -6.42 14.01
CA ALA A 95 10.99 -5.94 13.30
C ALA A 95 11.88 -7.11 12.84
N GLY A 96 12.03 -8.14 13.67
CA GLY A 96 12.72 -9.36 13.31
C GLY A 96 12.00 -10.15 12.21
N ALA A 97 10.66 -10.12 12.18
CA ALA A 97 9.86 -10.72 11.10
C ALA A 97 10.07 -9.98 9.76
N ASP A 98 10.06 -8.63 9.77
CA ASP A 98 10.38 -7.82 8.57
C ASP A 98 11.76 -8.18 8.02
N ALA A 99 12.75 -8.24 8.91
CA ALA A 99 14.13 -8.57 8.55
C ALA A 99 14.27 -10.02 8.09
N GLU A 100 13.54 -10.95 8.68
CA GLU A 100 13.54 -12.37 8.27
C GLU A 100 13.04 -12.52 6.83
N VAL A 101 11.90 -11.91 6.51
CA VAL A 101 11.32 -11.99 5.16
C VAL A 101 12.29 -11.39 4.15
N PHE A 102 12.75 -10.16 4.39
CA PHE A 102 13.68 -9.49 3.46
C PHE A 102 14.97 -10.30 3.25
N ALA A 103 15.63 -10.75 4.32
CA ALA A 103 16.88 -11.49 4.23
C ALA A 103 16.72 -12.82 3.46
N ARG A 104 15.63 -13.57 3.68
CA ARG A 104 15.35 -14.80 2.91
C ARG A 104 15.19 -14.53 1.42
N PHE A 105 14.52 -13.44 1.06
CA PHE A 105 14.39 -13.04 -0.35
C PHE A 105 15.74 -12.63 -0.92
N ALA A 106 16.53 -11.83 -0.18
CA ALA A 106 17.87 -11.44 -0.58
C ALA A 106 18.81 -12.64 -0.80
N ASP A 107 18.77 -13.63 0.10
CA ASP A 107 19.57 -14.86 -0.01
C ASP A 107 19.20 -15.68 -1.26
N VAL A 108 17.90 -15.90 -1.49
CA VAL A 108 17.42 -16.67 -2.65
C VAL A 108 17.76 -15.96 -3.97
N LEU A 109 17.70 -14.64 -3.97
CA LEU A 109 17.89 -13.81 -5.15
C LEU A 109 19.34 -13.35 -5.37
N ALA A 110 20.26 -13.65 -4.43
CA ALA A 110 21.66 -13.25 -4.51
C ALA A 110 22.36 -13.63 -5.84
N PRO A 111 22.11 -14.84 -6.44
CA PRO A 111 22.76 -15.22 -7.70
C PRO A 111 22.40 -14.35 -8.89
N TYR A 112 21.28 -13.61 -8.85
CA TYR A 112 20.73 -12.87 -10.00
C TYR A 112 21.14 -11.41 -10.05
N GLY A 113 21.98 -10.92 -9.13
CA GLY A 113 22.48 -9.55 -9.16
C GLY A 113 21.41 -8.45 -9.10
N LEU A 114 20.22 -8.76 -8.56
CA LEU A 114 19.10 -7.83 -8.51
C LEU A 114 19.37 -6.64 -7.60
N ARG A 115 18.75 -5.50 -7.92
CA ARG A 115 18.82 -4.29 -7.11
C ARG A 115 17.69 -4.26 -6.10
N ALA A 116 18.01 -4.31 -4.82
CA ALA A 116 17.06 -4.17 -3.72
C ALA A 116 16.74 -2.69 -3.45
N VAL A 117 15.52 -2.43 -3.01
CA VAL A 117 15.06 -1.15 -2.45
C VAL A 117 14.06 -1.41 -1.35
N VAL A 118 14.06 -0.59 -0.30
CA VAL A 118 13.09 -0.65 0.78
C VAL A 118 12.40 0.69 0.99
N GLY A 119 11.25 0.67 1.67
CA GLY A 119 10.50 1.85 2.06
C GLY A 119 9.65 1.57 3.29
N ASP A 120 8.92 2.60 3.76
CA ASP A 120 7.95 2.43 4.85
C ASP A 120 6.78 3.40 4.69
N ILE A 121 5.63 2.84 4.30
CA ILE A 121 4.39 3.61 4.13
C ILE A 121 3.83 4.07 5.47
N GLY A 122 4.12 3.35 6.56
CA GLY A 122 3.69 3.68 7.92
C GLY A 122 4.19 5.04 8.40
N ILE A 123 5.35 5.51 7.90
CA ILE A 123 5.87 6.84 8.22
C ILE A 123 4.95 7.93 7.64
N LEU A 124 4.53 7.79 6.38
CA LEU A 124 3.61 8.75 5.76
C LEU A 124 2.20 8.66 6.36
N ILE A 125 1.74 7.46 6.73
CA ILE A 125 0.48 7.26 7.47
C ILE A 125 0.52 8.02 8.80
N ALA A 126 1.61 7.89 9.55
CA ALA A 126 1.81 8.61 10.82
C ALA A 126 1.84 10.13 10.62
N ALA A 127 2.55 10.60 9.60
CA ALA A 127 2.62 12.01 9.25
C ALA A 127 1.24 12.61 8.94
N VAL A 128 0.45 11.96 8.09
CA VAL A 128 -0.93 12.40 7.76
C VAL A 128 -1.84 12.38 8.98
N SER A 129 -1.70 11.36 9.85
CA SER A 129 -2.46 11.26 11.09
C SER A 129 -2.17 12.42 12.06
N GLY A 130 -0.94 12.91 12.06
CA GLY A 130 -0.48 13.99 12.92
C GLY A 130 -0.75 15.41 12.40
N LEU A 131 -1.30 15.58 11.18
CA LEU A 131 -1.59 16.90 10.63
C LEU A 131 -2.63 17.65 11.47
N ASP A 132 -2.47 18.96 11.56
CA ASP A 132 -3.44 19.86 12.22
C ASP A 132 -4.54 20.25 11.22
N THR A 133 -5.50 19.35 11.06
CA THR A 133 -6.65 19.51 10.14
C THR A 133 -7.77 18.54 10.53
N SER A 134 -8.93 18.68 9.89
CA SER A 134 -10.10 17.85 10.18
C SER A 134 -9.88 16.36 9.88
N ALA A 135 -10.63 15.53 10.60
CA ALA A 135 -10.67 14.08 10.35
C ALA A 135 -11.08 13.75 8.90
N ALA A 136 -11.95 14.58 8.29
CA ALA A 136 -12.39 14.41 6.90
C ALA A 136 -11.24 14.60 5.90
N ARG A 137 -10.39 15.63 6.09
CA ARG A 137 -9.21 15.87 5.26
C ARG A 137 -8.17 14.77 5.44
N LYS A 138 -7.88 14.35 6.70
CA LYS A 138 -6.99 13.22 6.98
C LYS A 138 -7.48 11.95 6.28
N ALA A 139 -8.76 11.61 6.42
CA ALA A 139 -9.35 10.44 5.77
C ALA A 139 -9.27 10.51 4.23
N ALA A 140 -9.44 11.71 3.64
CA ALA A 140 -9.29 11.89 2.21
C ALA A 140 -7.83 11.67 1.76
N MET A 141 -6.84 12.16 2.50
CA MET A 141 -5.42 11.94 2.22
C MET A 141 -5.05 10.46 2.38
N MET A 142 -5.54 9.80 3.45
CA MET A 142 -5.32 8.36 3.68
C MET A 142 -5.84 7.51 2.52
N ARG A 143 -7.04 7.77 1.98
CA ARG A 143 -7.56 7.05 0.81
C ARG A 143 -6.70 7.17 -0.44
N HIS A 144 -5.82 8.18 -0.49
CA HIS A 144 -4.96 8.44 -1.66
C HIS A 144 -3.47 8.26 -1.34
N ILE A 145 -3.14 7.64 -0.22
CA ILE A 145 -1.75 7.46 0.20
C ILE A 145 -0.96 6.62 -0.82
N TRP A 146 -1.62 5.62 -1.43
CA TRP A 146 -1.07 4.77 -2.50
C TRP A 146 -1.21 5.35 -3.92
N ARG A 147 -1.65 6.63 -4.03
CA ARG A 147 -1.84 7.33 -5.32
C ARG A 147 -1.08 8.66 -5.28
N PRO A 148 0.26 8.66 -5.47
CA PRO A 148 1.12 9.83 -5.23
C PRO A 148 0.64 11.11 -5.90
N ARG A 149 0.17 11.05 -7.16
CA ARG A 149 -0.34 12.22 -7.90
C ARG A 149 -1.61 12.80 -7.25
N ARG A 150 -2.56 11.94 -6.83
CA ARG A 150 -3.79 12.39 -6.18
C ARG A 150 -3.51 12.90 -4.77
N PHE A 151 -2.63 12.24 -4.04
CA PHE A 151 -2.18 12.68 -2.72
C PHE A 151 -1.58 14.08 -2.78
N ARG A 152 -0.65 14.33 -3.72
CA ARG A 152 -0.05 15.64 -3.94
C ARG A 152 -1.11 16.68 -4.29
N ALA A 153 -2.05 16.38 -5.19
CA ALA A 153 -3.12 17.31 -5.56
C ALA A 153 -4.02 17.67 -4.36
N LEU A 154 -4.28 16.73 -3.44
CA LEU A 154 -4.99 17.00 -2.19
C LEU A 154 -4.17 17.89 -1.25
N LEU A 155 -2.88 17.60 -1.09
CA LEU A 155 -1.97 18.39 -0.27
C LEU A 155 -1.93 19.84 -0.74
N GLU A 156 -1.73 20.08 -2.04
CA GLU A 156 -1.75 21.43 -2.65
C GLU A 156 -3.10 22.15 -2.43
N ARG A 157 -4.21 21.41 -2.58
CA ARG A 157 -5.55 21.96 -2.35
C ARG A 157 -5.76 22.35 -0.89
N TYR A 158 -5.39 21.49 0.05
CA TYR A 158 -5.55 21.75 1.48
C TYR A 158 -4.56 22.78 2.02
N ALA A 159 -3.41 22.93 1.37
CA ALA A 159 -2.45 24.01 1.61
C ALA A 159 -2.94 25.39 1.04
N GLY A 160 -4.06 25.42 0.31
CA GLY A 160 -4.53 26.65 -0.35
C GLY A 160 -3.68 27.08 -1.54
N ARG A 161 -2.75 26.24 -2.02
CA ARG A 161 -1.86 26.53 -3.15
C ARG A 161 -2.53 26.28 -4.51
N ALA A 162 -3.53 25.39 -4.55
CA ALA A 162 -4.28 25.09 -5.77
C ALA A 162 -5.49 26.02 -5.94
N PRO A 163 -5.76 26.56 -7.16
CA PRO A 163 -6.94 27.38 -7.40
C PRO A 163 -8.23 26.57 -7.23
N VAL A 164 -9.24 27.19 -6.63
CA VAL A 164 -10.58 26.57 -6.54
C VAL A 164 -11.24 26.61 -7.93
N PRO A 165 -11.69 25.48 -8.49
CA PRO A 165 -12.40 25.46 -9.76
C PRO A 165 -13.62 26.39 -9.74
N THR A 166 -13.86 27.13 -10.82
CA THR A 166 -14.95 28.13 -10.92
C THR A 166 -16.32 27.52 -10.66
N THR A 167 -16.57 26.30 -11.17
CA THR A 167 -17.81 25.55 -10.94
C THR A 167 -18.01 25.20 -9.45
N ARG A 168 -16.94 24.80 -8.76
CA ARG A 168 -16.97 24.54 -7.31
C ARG A 168 -17.21 25.84 -6.53
N ALA A 169 -16.55 26.91 -6.90
CA ALA A 169 -16.73 28.21 -6.25
C ALA A 169 -18.17 28.73 -6.42
N ALA A 170 -18.77 28.57 -7.59
CA ALA A 170 -20.16 28.90 -7.84
C ALA A 170 -21.12 28.06 -7.00
N LEU A 171 -20.92 26.73 -6.96
CA LEU A 171 -21.71 25.81 -6.17
C LEU A 171 -21.69 26.16 -4.67
N LEU A 172 -20.51 26.50 -4.13
CA LEU A 172 -20.36 26.85 -2.71
C LEU A 172 -21.01 28.19 -2.35
N LYS A 173 -21.10 29.13 -3.30
CA LYS A 173 -21.77 30.42 -3.13
C LYS A 173 -23.28 30.34 -3.27
N CYS A 174 -23.82 29.32 -3.95
CA CYS A 174 -25.24 29.12 -4.12
C CYS A 174 -25.89 28.73 -2.79
N ALA A 175 -26.96 29.49 -2.41
CA ALA A 175 -27.68 29.20 -1.14
C ALA A 175 -28.38 27.84 -1.18
N ASP A 176 -29.05 27.56 -2.29
CA ASP A 176 -29.74 26.28 -2.52
C ASP A 176 -29.36 25.71 -3.89
N PRO A 177 -28.30 24.91 -3.98
CA PRO A 177 -27.85 24.29 -5.23
C PRO A 177 -28.83 23.25 -5.80
N LEU A 178 -29.83 22.83 -5.02
CA LEU A 178 -30.80 21.82 -5.43
C LEU A 178 -32.13 22.43 -5.88
N ALA A 179 -32.34 23.74 -5.70
CA ALA A 179 -33.60 24.40 -6.07
C ALA A 179 -33.98 24.23 -7.54
N GLU A 180 -33.00 24.19 -8.43
CA GLU A 180 -33.19 24.03 -9.87
C GLU A 180 -32.78 22.62 -10.36
N ALA A 181 -32.53 21.68 -9.43
CA ALA A 181 -32.16 20.32 -9.79
C ALA A 181 -33.35 19.59 -10.41
N GLY A 182 -33.10 18.89 -11.51
CA GLY A 182 -34.10 18.04 -12.14
C GLY A 182 -34.45 16.84 -11.25
N PRO A 183 -35.37 15.96 -11.68
CA PRO A 183 -35.76 14.78 -10.91
C PRO A 183 -34.56 13.87 -10.67
N VAL A 184 -34.51 13.24 -9.50
CA VAL A 184 -33.49 12.25 -9.14
C VAL A 184 -33.70 11.03 -10.02
N ILE A 185 -32.76 10.78 -10.94
CA ILE A 185 -32.78 9.65 -11.87
C ILE A 185 -31.61 8.69 -11.65
N GLY A 186 -30.72 8.97 -10.67
CA GLY A 186 -29.54 8.17 -10.34
C GLY A 186 -29.71 7.35 -9.05
N LEU A 187 -28.64 6.65 -8.68
CA LEU A 187 -28.56 5.87 -7.44
C LEU A 187 -28.54 6.72 -6.15
N ARG A 188 -28.27 8.03 -6.28
CA ARG A 188 -28.14 8.94 -5.13
C ARG A 188 -29.42 9.74 -4.96
N ASP A 189 -29.91 9.74 -3.74
CA ASP A 189 -31.06 10.56 -3.35
C ASP A 189 -30.66 12.02 -2.98
N HIS A 190 -31.66 12.84 -2.68
CA HIS A 190 -31.46 14.24 -2.30
C HIS A 190 -30.68 14.39 -0.99
N ASP A 191 -30.86 13.48 -0.02
CA ASP A 191 -30.22 13.55 1.29
C ASP A 191 -28.71 13.25 1.18
N GLU A 192 -28.34 12.26 0.36
CA GLU A 192 -26.94 12.00 0.05
C GLU A 192 -26.26 13.19 -0.64
N ILE A 193 -26.94 13.83 -1.59
CA ILE A 193 -26.43 15.02 -2.28
C ILE A 193 -26.28 16.17 -1.30
N ALA A 194 -27.29 16.43 -0.45
CA ALA A 194 -27.24 17.46 0.58
C ALA A 194 -26.09 17.22 1.57
N THR A 195 -25.89 16.00 2.02
CA THR A 195 -24.76 15.60 2.87
C THR A 195 -23.41 15.90 2.23
N ARG A 196 -23.25 15.60 0.94
CA ARG A 196 -22.02 15.93 0.20
C ARG A 196 -21.79 17.42 0.04
N LEU A 197 -22.86 18.19 -0.21
CA LEU A 197 -22.78 19.67 -0.27
C LEU A 197 -22.38 20.27 1.09
N ALA A 198 -22.95 19.76 2.18
CA ALA A 198 -22.58 20.17 3.53
C ALA A 198 -21.09 19.87 3.81
N ALA A 199 -20.60 18.69 3.45
CA ALA A 199 -19.19 18.31 3.58
C ALA A 199 -18.27 19.22 2.74
N LEU A 200 -18.67 19.59 1.51
CA LEU A 200 -17.92 20.54 0.66
C LEU A 200 -17.86 21.94 1.27
N ARG A 201 -18.96 22.42 1.88
CA ARG A 201 -19.00 23.71 2.56
C ARG A 201 -18.14 23.71 3.83
N ALA A 202 -18.19 22.63 4.62
CA ALA A 202 -17.34 22.47 5.81
C ALA A 202 -15.84 22.49 5.42
N ASP A 203 -15.43 21.73 4.39
CA ASP A 203 -14.05 21.74 3.86
C ASP A 203 -13.62 23.13 3.37
N ALA A 204 -14.53 23.88 2.74
CA ALA A 204 -14.23 25.24 2.24
C ALA A 204 -14.10 26.28 3.36
N ALA A 205 -14.75 26.08 4.50
CA ALA A 205 -14.66 26.94 5.66
C ALA A 205 -13.43 26.64 6.55
N GLU A 206 -12.81 25.49 6.37
CA GLU A 206 -11.65 25.06 7.15
C GLU A 206 -10.38 25.81 6.70
N PRO A 207 -9.54 26.29 7.65
CA PRO A 207 -8.31 26.98 7.28
C PRO A 207 -7.37 26.08 6.48
N PRO A 208 -6.47 26.63 5.67
CA PRO A 208 -5.41 25.89 5.01
C PRO A 208 -4.53 25.15 6.03
N LEU A 209 -3.93 24.05 5.59
CA LEU A 209 -2.87 23.37 6.34
C LEU A 209 -1.73 24.36 6.65
N PRO A 210 -1.14 24.30 7.87
CA PRO A 210 0.04 25.09 8.19
C PRO A 210 1.18 24.83 7.20
N ALA A 211 1.78 25.90 6.68
CA ALA A 211 2.82 25.80 5.65
C ALA A 211 3.98 24.90 6.10
N GLY A 212 4.43 25.00 7.37
CA GLY A 212 5.48 24.15 7.92
C GLY A 212 5.12 22.64 7.89
N GLN A 213 3.87 22.28 8.15
CA GLN A 213 3.45 20.88 8.06
C GLN A 213 3.43 20.36 6.62
N VAL A 214 3.05 21.22 5.66
CA VAL A 214 3.11 20.88 4.23
C VAL A 214 4.55 20.66 3.80
N ASP A 215 5.46 21.56 4.18
CA ASP A 215 6.87 21.48 3.85
C ASP A 215 7.53 20.22 4.46
N LEU A 216 7.15 19.83 5.68
CA LEU A 216 7.60 18.59 6.32
C LEU A 216 7.09 17.33 5.59
N ILE A 217 5.81 17.29 5.17
CA ILE A 217 5.30 16.19 4.33
C ILE A 217 6.07 16.12 3.01
N GLU A 218 6.33 17.26 2.37
CA GLU A 218 7.11 17.30 1.13
C GLU A 218 8.58 16.84 1.35
N ALA A 219 9.19 17.23 2.46
CA ALA A 219 10.53 16.78 2.83
C ALA A 219 10.57 15.26 3.07
N LEU A 220 9.57 14.74 3.80
CA LEU A 220 9.44 13.31 4.09
C LEU A 220 9.35 12.48 2.81
N VAL A 221 8.45 12.83 1.89
CA VAL A 221 8.27 12.05 0.64
C VAL A 221 9.45 12.18 -0.34
N ARG A 222 10.38 13.09 -0.09
CA ARG A 222 11.63 13.24 -0.87
C ARG A 222 12.80 12.45 -0.30
N VAL A 223 12.65 11.79 0.85
CA VAL A 223 13.73 10.98 1.41
C VAL A 223 13.98 9.78 0.50
N SER A 224 15.15 9.76 -0.13
CA SER A 224 15.62 8.70 -1.03
C SER A 224 17.13 8.61 -0.91
N GLU A 225 17.60 7.75 0.01
CA GLU A 225 18.99 7.63 0.44
C GLU A 225 19.26 6.19 0.88
N THR A 226 20.41 5.85 1.43
CA THR A 226 20.58 4.56 2.10
C THR A 226 19.88 4.54 3.46
N CYS A 227 19.57 3.37 3.99
CA CYS A 227 18.81 3.22 5.23
C CYS A 227 19.38 4.02 6.40
N GLY A 228 20.72 4.04 6.56
CA GLY A 228 21.38 4.79 7.63
C GLY A 228 21.11 6.30 7.53
N TYR A 229 21.38 6.89 6.38
CA TYR A 229 21.15 8.33 6.15
C TYR A 229 19.65 8.69 6.14
N ALA A 230 18.82 7.83 5.58
CA ALA A 230 17.38 8.02 5.63
C ALA A 230 16.85 8.06 7.08
N LEU A 231 17.36 7.18 7.95
CA LEU A 231 17.00 7.15 9.36
C LEU A 231 17.42 8.44 10.09
N GLU A 232 18.64 8.94 9.86
CA GLU A 232 19.09 10.21 10.43
C GLU A 232 18.19 11.37 9.98
N ARG A 233 17.93 11.49 8.68
CA ARG A 233 17.08 12.53 8.12
C ARG A 233 15.62 12.46 8.61
N LEU A 234 15.07 11.26 8.77
CA LEU A 234 13.72 11.08 9.32
C LEU A 234 13.65 11.41 10.80
N ARG A 235 14.72 11.18 11.57
CA ARG A 235 14.84 11.65 12.97
C ARG A 235 14.84 13.18 13.05
N ASP A 236 15.55 13.85 12.15
CA ASP A 236 15.54 15.32 12.09
C ASP A 236 14.12 15.83 11.79
N ILE A 237 13.43 15.25 10.82
CA ILE A 237 12.02 15.59 10.51
C ILE A 237 11.11 15.33 11.72
N ALA A 238 11.35 14.26 12.48
CA ALA A 238 10.54 13.90 13.64
C ALA A 238 10.62 14.94 14.79
N VAL A 239 11.69 15.75 14.85
CA VAL A 239 11.79 16.87 15.83
C VAL A 239 10.65 17.86 15.63
N ASP A 240 10.35 18.23 14.37
CA ASP A 240 9.29 19.18 14.02
C ASP A 240 7.94 18.50 13.72
N MET A 241 7.95 17.18 13.53
CA MET A 241 6.76 16.35 13.28
C MET A 241 6.76 15.13 14.23
N PRO A 242 6.52 15.29 15.55
CA PRO A 242 6.60 14.20 16.53
C PRO A 242 5.68 13.00 16.24
N ALA A 243 4.64 13.22 15.43
CA ALA A 243 3.71 12.15 15.02
C ALA A 243 4.41 10.97 14.30
N ILE A 244 5.54 11.20 13.64
CA ILE A 244 6.27 10.13 12.93
C ILE A 244 7.28 9.40 13.83
N ALA A 245 7.57 9.88 15.05
CA ALA A 245 8.63 9.34 15.89
C ALA A 245 8.52 7.82 16.08
N GLY A 246 7.35 7.32 16.46
CA GLY A 246 7.14 5.87 16.62
C GLY A 246 7.30 5.05 15.33
N ALA A 247 7.04 5.63 14.16
CA ALA A 247 7.30 4.96 12.87
C ALA A 247 8.80 4.95 12.53
N VAL A 248 9.51 6.03 12.88
CA VAL A 248 10.97 6.13 12.73
C VAL A 248 11.69 5.16 13.68
N ASP A 249 11.19 4.99 14.91
CA ASP A 249 11.71 3.99 15.85
C ASP A 249 11.55 2.56 15.32
N ARG A 250 10.40 2.25 14.68
CA ARG A 250 10.21 0.94 14.00
C ARG A 250 11.19 0.75 12.85
N LEU A 251 11.47 1.78 12.06
CA LEU A 251 12.49 1.73 11.02
C LEU A 251 13.87 1.47 11.63
N ALA A 252 14.23 2.12 12.73
CA ALA A 252 15.50 1.91 13.43
C ALA A 252 15.64 0.45 13.89
N ALA A 253 14.64 -0.09 14.59
CA ALA A 253 14.63 -1.47 15.04
C ALA A 253 14.75 -2.48 13.88
N ARG A 254 14.10 -2.18 12.74
CA ARG A 254 14.21 -2.99 11.52
C ARG A 254 15.62 -2.94 10.93
N CYS A 255 16.26 -1.76 10.86
CA CYS A 255 17.63 -1.64 10.39
C CYS A 255 18.59 -2.47 11.26
N GLU A 256 18.42 -2.46 12.58
CA GLU A 256 19.19 -3.29 13.51
C GLU A 256 18.95 -4.80 13.25
N ALA A 257 17.70 -5.20 13.07
CA ALA A 257 17.34 -6.59 12.80
C ALA A 257 17.85 -7.08 11.43
N LEU A 258 17.86 -6.22 10.41
CA LEU A 258 18.45 -6.49 9.09
C LEU A 258 19.97 -6.67 9.20
N ALA A 259 20.66 -5.75 9.89
CA ALA A 259 22.10 -5.84 10.10
C ALA A 259 22.49 -7.11 10.87
N ALA A 260 21.72 -7.50 11.89
CA ALA A 260 21.93 -8.74 12.65
C ALA A 260 21.78 -10.01 11.78
N ARG A 261 21.11 -9.92 10.62
CA ARG A 261 20.98 -10.99 9.61
C ARG A 261 22.00 -10.88 8.47
N GLY A 262 22.98 -9.99 8.58
CA GLY A 262 24.04 -9.82 7.59
C GLY A 262 23.67 -8.92 6.39
N VAL A 263 22.53 -8.24 6.43
CA VAL A 263 22.15 -7.27 5.39
C VAL A 263 22.95 -5.98 5.58
N ASP A 264 23.62 -5.51 4.53
CA ASP A 264 24.35 -4.25 4.54
C ASP A 264 23.40 -3.04 4.45
N VAL A 265 22.87 -2.63 5.60
CA VAL A 265 21.94 -1.49 5.70
C VAL A 265 22.55 -0.16 5.29
N ASN A 266 23.88 -0.03 5.33
CA ASN A 266 24.57 1.20 4.92
C ASN A 266 24.56 1.39 3.41
N ASN A 267 24.42 0.31 2.65
CA ASN A 267 24.30 0.32 1.20
C ASN A 267 22.90 -0.05 0.70
N LEU A 268 21.94 -0.37 1.60
CA LEU A 268 20.56 -0.69 1.23
C LEU A 268 19.80 0.61 0.93
N PRO A 269 19.33 0.83 -0.31
CA PRO A 269 18.54 1.99 -0.67
C PRO A 269 17.19 2.01 0.05
N PHE A 270 16.82 3.15 0.60
CA PHE A 270 15.52 3.49 1.16
C PHE A 270 14.87 4.59 0.31
N ASP A 271 13.61 4.43 -0.05
CA ASP A 271 12.82 5.45 -0.72
C ASP A 271 11.44 5.58 -0.04
N ALA A 272 11.15 6.75 0.50
CA ALA A 272 9.88 7.03 1.18
C ALA A 272 8.64 6.94 0.27
N ASN A 273 8.81 6.98 -1.07
CA ASN A 273 7.74 6.76 -2.03
C ASN A 273 7.61 5.31 -2.49
N PHE A 274 8.59 4.46 -2.17
CA PHE A 274 8.56 3.07 -2.61
C PHE A 274 7.33 2.34 -2.04
N GLY A 275 6.71 1.50 -2.84
CA GLY A 275 5.52 0.71 -2.46
C GLY A 275 4.18 1.44 -2.60
N ARG A 276 4.17 2.78 -2.81
CA ARG A 276 2.91 3.56 -2.92
C ARG A 276 2.11 3.31 -4.20
N THR A 277 2.64 2.57 -5.14
CA THR A 277 1.99 2.30 -6.43
C THR A 277 1.76 0.82 -6.69
N SER A 278 2.25 -0.07 -5.84
CA SER A 278 2.24 -1.51 -6.09
C SER A 278 1.04 -2.23 -5.51
N MET A 279 0.81 -2.10 -4.20
CA MET A 279 -0.29 -2.80 -3.49
C MET A 279 -0.91 -1.88 -2.44
N GLU A 280 -2.22 -1.67 -2.53
CA GLU A 280 -2.95 -0.71 -1.66
C GLU A 280 -3.23 -1.24 -0.24
N TYR A 281 -2.68 -2.39 0.16
CA TYR A 281 -2.87 -2.95 1.51
C TYR A 281 -1.64 -2.89 2.41
N TYR A 282 -0.44 -2.55 1.89
CA TYR A 282 0.73 -2.37 2.75
C TYR A 282 0.58 -1.11 3.61
N ASP A 283 0.85 -1.24 4.90
CA ASP A 283 0.70 -0.15 5.89
C ASP A 283 1.97 0.12 6.73
N GLY A 284 3.06 -0.51 6.37
CA GLY A 284 4.37 -0.36 7.02
C GLY A 284 5.52 -0.56 6.06
N PHE A 285 6.47 -1.39 6.47
CA PHE A 285 7.62 -1.82 5.68
C PHE A 285 7.22 -2.32 4.29
N VAL A 286 7.98 -1.93 3.29
CA VAL A 286 7.87 -2.44 1.92
C VAL A 286 9.26 -2.67 1.33
N PHE A 287 9.38 -3.66 0.44
CA PHE A 287 10.62 -3.96 -0.26
C PHE A 287 10.37 -4.45 -1.68
N GLY A 288 11.39 -4.32 -2.52
CA GLY A 288 11.36 -4.87 -3.87
C GLY A 288 12.75 -5.15 -4.41
N PHE A 289 12.80 -6.06 -5.38
CA PHE A 289 13.98 -6.43 -6.13
C PHE A 289 13.71 -6.23 -7.62
N SER A 290 14.50 -5.40 -8.27
CA SER A 290 14.41 -5.08 -9.70
C SER A 290 15.59 -5.62 -10.48
N ALA A 291 15.37 -6.00 -11.75
CA ALA A 291 16.42 -6.43 -12.66
C ALA A 291 17.17 -5.21 -13.20
N PRO A 292 18.50 -5.07 -12.93
CA PRO A 292 19.31 -4.03 -13.53
C PRO A 292 19.31 -4.16 -15.05
N GLY A 293 19.21 -3.02 -15.77
CA GLY A 293 19.15 -3.03 -17.24
C GLY A 293 17.75 -3.22 -17.84
N HIS A 294 16.75 -3.57 -17.02
CA HIS A 294 15.34 -3.76 -17.42
C HIS A 294 14.39 -2.85 -16.64
N PRO A 295 14.47 -1.51 -16.80
CA PRO A 295 13.68 -0.56 -15.99
C PRO A 295 12.16 -0.70 -16.23
N ASP A 296 11.74 -1.23 -17.38
CA ASP A 296 10.35 -1.44 -17.74
C ASP A 296 9.78 -2.77 -17.21
N TRP A 297 10.62 -3.65 -16.67
CA TRP A 297 10.17 -4.90 -16.09
C TRP A 297 9.45 -4.66 -14.76
N PRO A 298 8.47 -5.50 -14.42
CA PRO A 298 7.94 -5.50 -13.05
C PRO A 298 9.01 -5.96 -12.07
N LEU A 299 8.85 -5.63 -10.80
CA LEU A 299 9.72 -6.15 -9.75
C LEU A 299 9.77 -7.68 -9.80
N VAL A 300 10.97 -8.25 -9.80
CA VAL A 300 11.19 -9.71 -9.76
C VAL A 300 10.65 -10.29 -8.45
N ALA A 301 10.86 -9.55 -7.35
CA ALA A 301 10.26 -9.87 -6.06
C ALA A 301 9.80 -8.59 -5.38
N SER A 302 8.74 -8.70 -4.58
CA SER A 302 8.20 -7.60 -3.79
C SER A 302 7.47 -8.10 -2.56
N GLY A 303 7.43 -7.29 -1.52
CA GLY A 303 6.74 -7.62 -0.28
C GLY A 303 6.57 -6.42 0.63
N GLY A 304 5.93 -6.67 1.77
CA GLY A 304 5.73 -5.64 2.79
C GLY A 304 4.86 -6.11 3.94
N ARG A 305 4.67 -5.21 4.91
CA ARG A 305 3.84 -5.35 6.10
C ARG A 305 2.41 -4.92 5.81
N TYR A 306 1.44 -5.69 6.35
CA TYR A 306 0.01 -5.50 6.06
C TYR A 306 -0.87 -5.77 7.30
N ASP A 307 -0.55 -5.14 8.43
CA ASP A 307 -1.26 -5.33 9.70
C ASP A 307 -2.74 -4.89 9.62
N ALA A 308 -3.05 -3.87 8.81
CA ALA A 308 -4.42 -3.44 8.56
C ALA A 308 -5.28 -4.52 7.88
N LEU A 309 -4.69 -5.34 7.01
CA LEU A 309 -5.39 -6.44 6.35
C LEU A 309 -5.78 -7.53 7.37
N THR A 310 -4.89 -7.87 8.30
CA THR A 310 -5.19 -8.83 9.37
C THR A 310 -6.27 -8.30 10.30
N ARG A 311 -6.28 -6.99 10.62
CA ARG A 311 -7.32 -6.32 11.41
C ARG A 311 -8.69 -6.39 10.73
N GLN A 312 -8.75 -6.13 9.42
CA GLN A 312 -9.99 -6.16 8.66
C GLN A 312 -10.58 -7.57 8.59
N LEU A 313 -9.77 -8.57 8.23
CA LEU A 313 -10.19 -9.97 8.13
C LEU A 313 -10.39 -10.63 9.50
N GLY A 314 -9.75 -10.13 10.54
CA GLY A 314 -9.86 -10.61 11.91
C GLY A 314 -10.98 -9.96 12.73
N GLN A 315 -11.90 -9.21 12.09
CA GLN A 315 -12.99 -8.50 12.78
C GLN A 315 -12.48 -7.59 13.91
N GLY A 316 -11.40 -6.85 13.64
CA GLY A 316 -10.73 -5.97 14.60
C GLY A 316 -9.56 -6.60 15.36
N ARG A 317 -9.36 -7.92 15.28
CA ARG A 317 -8.16 -8.59 15.81
C ARG A 317 -7.00 -8.40 14.85
N GLU A 318 -6.04 -7.56 15.20
CA GLU A 318 -4.83 -7.30 14.44
C GLU A 318 -3.72 -8.27 14.84
N ILE A 319 -3.04 -8.84 13.85
CA ILE A 319 -1.83 -9.64 14.01
C ILE A 319 -0.76 -9.03 13.12
N PRO A 320 0.42 -8.64 13.64
CA PRO A 320 1.51 -8.16 12.82
C PRO A 320 1.91 -9.20 11.77
N ALA A 321 1.85 -8.80 10.50
CA ALA A 321 2.05 -9.67 9.37
C ALA A 321 2.90 -9.01 8.29
N VAL A 322 3.86 -9.77 7.76
CA VAL A 322 4.75 -9.34 6.69
C VAL A 322 4.99 -10.50 5.75
N GLY A 323 5.06 -10.24 4.47
CA GLY A 323 5.33 -11.26 3.48
C GLY A 323 5.76 -10.72 2.16
N GLY A 324 5.98 -11.62 1.21
CA GLY A 324 6.36 -11.22 -0.14
C GLY A 324 6.29 -12.37 -1.13
N VAL A 325 6.49 -12.02 -2.38
CA VAL A 325 6.42 -12.93 -3.52
C VAL A 325 7.61 -12.75 -4.44
N ILE A 326 8.05 -13.85 -5.04
CA ILE A 326 8.98 -13.90 -6.16
C ILE A 326 8.18 -14.29 -7.41
N ARG A 327 8.54 -13.77 -8.57
CA ARG A 327 8.04 -14.14 -9.89
C ARG A 327 9.09 -14.96 -10.63
N PRO A 328 9.08 -16.30 -10.53
CA PRO A 328 10.14 -17.14 -11.10
C PRO A 328 10.29 -17.00 -12.61
N GLY A 329 9.20 -16.73 -13.35
CA GLY A 329 9.28 -16.49 -14.78
C GLY A 329 10.24 -15.36 -15.17
N LEU A 330 10.28 -14.26 -14.38
CA LEU A 330 11.22 -13.18 -14.64
C LEU A 330 12.69 -13.54 -14.34
N LEU A 331 12.94 -14.53 -13.49
CA LEU A 331 14.29 -15.04 -13.28
C LEU A 331 14.77 -15.86 -14.47
N VAL A 332 13.87 -16.67 -15.07
CA VAL A 332 14.16 -17.41 -16.30
C VAL A 332 14.42 -16.44 -17.46
N ASP A 333 13.56 -15.42 -17.62
CA ASP A 333 13.74 -14.40 -18.67
C ASP A 333 15.08 -13.65 -18.50
N LEU A 334 15.54 -13.43 -17.25
CA LEU A 334 16.82 -12.79 -16.95
C LEU A 334 18.00 -13.68 -17.35
N GLU A 335 17.95 -14.99 -17.02
CA GLU A 335 18.99 -15.96 -17.41
C GLU A 335 19.08 -16.11 -18.95
N GLU A 336 17.95 -16.09 -19.65
CA GLU A 336 17.91 -16.15 -21.11
C GLU A 336 18.47 -14.87 -21.76
N ALA A 337 18.28 -13.71 -21.15
CA ALA A 337 18.80 -12.43 -21.66
C ALA A 337 20.32 -12.28 -21.49
N GLU A 338 20.95 -13.03 -20.58
CA GLU A 338 22.40 -13.04 -20.35
C GLU A 338 23.15 -14.09 -21.21
N THR A 339 22.41 -14.96 -21.92
CA THR A 339 22.96 -16.02 -22.79
C THR A 339 22.99 -15.61 -24.25
#